data_04ac44c4fce220f7a03cdc4060c76339
#
_entry.id   04ac44c4fce220f7a03cdc4060c76339
#
_cell.length_a   1.000
_cell.length_b   1.000
_cell.length_c   1.000
_cell.angle_alpha   90.00
_cell.angle_beta   90.00
_cell.angle_gamma   90.00
#
_symmetry.space_group_name_H-M   'P 1'
#
loop_
_entity.id
_entity.type
_entity.pdbx_description
1 polymer ?
#
loop_
_entity_poly.entity_id
_entity_poly.type
_entity_poly.pdbx_seq_one_letter_code
_entity_poly.pdbx_strand_id
1 'polypeptide(L)'
;YFNEKTLDSGEIYSYVKNNTDFNIKKLLIIDSQIDDPYLKNNLARATAIEEILNFKNNKFHDEFIDYYSYVNSSDKYLNEIIQLYKDIKKMQKGNVLPEVSVINYQGKERLSSNELKGSKTLIYFWSQTQMNHYRRTIKRIEELKQIFPNFRFVGICIQPYTDMVIQAQNILNVDLSDQYSFKNFEESSKSWVLTFLNKTI
;
A
#
# COMPACT_ATOMS: atom_id res chain seq x y z
N TYR A 1 -29.78 17.37 16.71
CA TYR A 1 -29.02 18.28 17.58
C TYR A 1 -27.55 17.89 17.43
N PHE A 2 -26.86 18.54 16.50
CA PHE A 2 -25.39 18.50 16.45
C PHE A 2 -24.90 19.45 17.54
N ASN A 3 -24.20 18.93 18.55
CA ASN A 3 -23.41 19.74 19.44
C ASN A 3 -22.34 20.47 18.62
N GLU A 4 -22.40 21.79 18.58
CA GLU A 4 -21.38 22.68 18.02
C GLU A 4 -20.08 22.57 18.84
N LYS A 5 -19.39 21.44 18.74
CA LYS A 5 -17.95 21.43 18.95
C LYS A 5 -17.33 21.93 17.65
N THR A 6 -16.74 23.09 17.66
CA THR A 6 -15.82 23.56 16.62
C THR A 6 -14.68 22.55 16.54
N LEU A 7 -14.81 21.54 15.67
CA LEU A 7 -13.74 20.62 15.36
C LEU A 7 -12.62 21.41 14.67
N ASP A 8 -11.38 21.21 15.10
CA ASP A 8 -10.21 21.67 14.37
C ASP A 8 -10.26 21.14 12.92
N SER A 9 -9.71 21.89 11.97
CA SER A 9 -9.66 21.52 10.56
C SER A 9 -9.02 20.14 10.33
N GLY A 10 -8.04 19.75 11.15
CA GLY A 10 -7.41 18.43 11.15
C GLY A 10 -8.34 17.32 11.65
N GLU A 11 -9.17 17.61 12.66
CA GLU A 11 -10.17 16.67 13.18
C GLU A 11 -11.30 16.46 12.18
N ILE A 12 -11.78 17.52 11.51
CA ILE A 12 -12.77 17.43 10.43
C ILE A 12 -12.22 16.60 9.28
N TYR A 13 -11.00 16.86 8.84
CA TYR A 13 -10.36 16.11 7.76
C TYR A 13 -10.21 14.64 8.11
N SER A 14 -9.78 14.32 9.33
CA SER A 14 -9.65 12.95 9.81
C SER A 14 -11.00 12.22 9.89
N TYR A 15 -12.04 12.91 10.35
CA TYR A 15 -13.40 12.35 10.43
C TYR A 15 -13.96 12.05 9.04
N VAL A 16 -13.87 13.01 8.12
CA VAL A 16 -14.32 12.86 6.74
C VAL A 16 -13.59 11.72 6.02
N LYS A 17 -12.27 11.67 6.18
CA LYS A 17 -11.41 10.68 5.52
C LYS A 17 -11.66 9.24 5.98
N ASN A 18 -12.15 9.04 7.20
CA ASN A 18 -12.33 7.73 7.81
C ASN A 18 -13.83 7.32 7.93
N ASN A 19 -14.72 8.05 7.26
CA ASN A 19 -16.16 7.79 7.35
C ASN A 19 -16.70 7.23 6.03
N THR A 20 -17.00 5.93 6.03
CA THR A 20 -17.54 5.23 4.86
C THR A 20 -18.87 5.82 4.38
N ASP A 21 -19.76 6.20 5.29
CA ASP A 21 -21.04 6.83 4.92
C ASP A 21 -20.81 8.16 4.18
N PHE A 22 -19.77 8.90 4.55
CA PHE A 22 -19.37 10.10 3.83
C PHE A 22 -18.90 9.78 2.42
N ASN A 23 -18.08 8.76 2.24
CA ASN A 23 -17.58 8.36 0.93
C ASN A 23 -18.68 7.75 0.05
N ILE A 24 -19.65 7.04 0.62
CA ILE A 24 -20.86 6.62 -0.09
C ILE A 24 -21.67 7.84 -0.57
N LYS A 25 -21.91 8.82 0.30
CA LYS A 25 -22.60 10.07 -0.09
C LYS A 25 -21.83 10.82 -1.18
N LYS A 26 -20.49 10.84 -1.10
CA LYS A 26 -19.65 11.42 -2.14
C LYS A 26 -19.83 10.73 -3.49
N LEU A 27 -19.92 9.40 -3.53
CA LEU A 27 -20.22 8.65 -4.75
C LEU A 27 -21.60 9.01 -5.33
N LEU A 28 -22.63 9.09 -4.49
CA LEU A 28 -23.98 9.46 -4.92
C LEU A 28 -24.06 10.90 -5.45
N ILE A 29 -23.32 11.84 -4.86
CA ILE A 29 -23.20 13.21 -5.37
C ILE A 29 -22.48 13.21 -6.73
N ILE A 30 -21.39 12.47 -6.87
CA ILE A 30 -20.67 12.34 -8.15
C ILE A 30 -21.63 11.79 -9.21
N ASP A 31 -22.40 10.77 -8.90
CA ASP A 31 -23.37 10.18 -9.83
C ASP A 31 -24.44 11.16 -10.27
N SER A 32 -25.00 11.92 -9.32
CA SER A 32 -26.12 12.84 -9.59
C SER A 32 -25.71 14.17 -10.22
N GLN A 33 -24.45 14.62 -10.07
CA GLN A 33 -24.01 15.94 -10.51
C GLN A 33 -23.04 15.93 -11.70
N ILE A 34 -22.51 14.77 -12.06
CA ILE A 34 -21.52 14.65 -13.13
C ILE A 34 -22.09 13.80 -14.28
N ASP A 35 -22.41 14.45 -15.38
CA ASP A 35 -22.93 13.77 -16.58
C ASP A 35 -21.84 13.15 -17.45
N ASP A 36 -20.62 13.75 -17.48
CA ASP A 36 -19.51 13.23 -18.26
C ASP A 36 -19.00 11.89 -17.70
N PRO A 37 -19.11 10.79 -18.44
CA PRO A 37 -18.76 9.46 -17.92
C PRO A 37 -17.28 9.32 -17.57
N TYR A 38 -16.40 9.99 -18.31
CA TYR A 38 -14.96 9.93 -18.05
C TYR A 38 -14.61 10.61 -16.71
N LEU A 39 -15.13 11.81 -16.51
CA LEU A 39 -14.93 12.54 -15.25
C LEU A 39 -15.58 11.81 -14.06
N LYS A 40 -16.83 11.34 -14.23
CA LYS A 40 -17.55 10.55 -13.23
C LYS A 40 -16.75 9.34 -12.77
N ASN A 41 -16.27 8.51 -13.71
CA ASN A 41 -15.51 7.31 -13.42
C ASN A 41 -14.16 7.62 -12.72
N ASN A 42 -13.47 8.69 -13.11
CA ASN A 42 -12.22 9.09 -12.47
C ASN A 42 -12.42 9.58 -11.02
N LEU A 43 -13.46 10.38 -10.77
CA LEU A 43 -13.78 10.86 -9.42
C LEU A 43 -14.25 9.72 -8.52
N ALA A 44 -15.10 8.83 -9.03
CA ALA A 44 -15.54 7.64 -8.29
C ALA A 44 -14.34 6.72 -7.98
N ARG A 45 -13.45 6.48 -8.94
CA ARG A 45 -12.22 5.70 -8.75
C ARG A 45 -11.31 6.31 -7.67
N ALA A 46 -11.08 7.63 -7.72
CA ALA A 46 -10.28 8.32 -6.71
C ALA A 46 -10.88 8.17 -5.30
N THR A 47 -12.22 8.31 -5.18
CA THR A 47 -12.95 8.11 -3.92
C THR A 47 -12.81 6.67 -3.42
N ALA A 48 -12.89 5.68 -4.32
CA ALA A 48 -12.74 4.27 -3.97
C ALA A 48 -11.32 3.93 -3.50
N ILE A 49 -10.29 4.44 -4.16
CA ILE A 49 -8.90 4.27 -3.73
C ILE A 49 -8.70 4.89 -2.35
N GLU A 50 -9.21 6.09 -2.13
CA GLU A 50 -9.12 6.77 -0.84
C GLU A 50 -9.79 5.96 0.28
N GLU A 51 -11.02 5.48 0.07
CA GLU A 51 -11.74 4.63 1.03
C GLU A 51 -10.97 3.37 1.36
N ILE A 52 -10.53 2.63 0.34
CA ILE A 52 -9.86 1.35 0.51
C ILE A 52 -8.50 1.49 1.21
N LEU A 53 -7.71 2.52 0.89
CA LEU A 53 -6.36 2.72 1.45
C LEU A 53 -6.37 3.33 2.85
N ASN A 54 -7.36 4.16 3.19
CA ASN A 54 -7.46 4.81 4.50
C ASN A 54 -8.07 3.93 5.59
N PHE A 55 -8.28 2.68 5.30
CA PHE A 55 -8.96 1.73 6.16
C PHE A 55 -8.24 1.53 7.51
N LYS A 56 -8.78 2.09 8.58
CA LYS A 56 -8.24 1.94 9.96
C LYS A 56 -8.94 0.87 10.77
N ASN A 57 -10.15 0.47 10.40
CA ASN A 57 -10.96 -0.51 11.11
C ASN A 57 -11.14 -1.79 10.31
N ASN A 58 -11.09 -2.95 10.96
CA ASN A 58 -11.21 -4.29 10.38
C ASN A 58 -12.60 -4.62 9.77
N LYS A 59 -13.47 -3.65 9.56
CA LYS A 59 -14.76 -3.82 8.90
C LYS A 59 -14.64 -3.37 7.47
N PHE A 60 -14.54 -4.34 6.56
CA PHE A 60 -14.69 -4.05 5.14
C PHE A 60 -16.14 -3.67 4.86
N HIS A 61 -16.29 -2.61 4.13
CA HIS A 61 -17.60 -2.12 3.74
C HIS A 61 -17.90 -2.67 2.35
N ASP A 62 -18.40 -3.91 2.30
CA ASP A 62 -18.88 -4.50 1.05
C ASP A 62 -19.94 -3.57 0.41
N GLU A 63 -20.75 -2.92 1.24
CA GLU A 63 -21.72 -1.92 0.82
C GLU A 63 -21.09 -0.75 0.02
N PHE A 64 -19.91 -0.25 0.41
CA PHE A 64 -19.24 0.79 -0.37
C PHE A 64 -18.86 0.29 -1.77
N ILE A 65 -18.40 -0.94 -1.89
CA ILE A 65 -18.04 -1.55 -3.18
C ILE A 65 -19.26 -1.72 -4.06
N ASP A 66 -20.40 -2.06 -3.48
CA ASP A 66 -21.67 -2.15 -4.21
C ASP A 66 -22.08 -0.79 -4.79
N TYR A 67 -22.03 0.29 -4.00
CA TYR A 67 -22.25 1.66 -4.47
C TYR A 67 -21.25 2.10 -5.53
N TYR A 68 -19.98 1.81 -5.33
CA TYR A 68 -18.95 2.11 -6.34
C TYR A 68 -19.23 1.40 -7.66
N SER A 69 -19.59 0.12 -7.61
CA SER A 69 -19.91 -0.69 -8.79
C SER A 69 -21.16 -0.17 -9.53
N TYR A 70 -22.12 0.41 -8.80
CA TYR A 70 -23.28 1.04 -9.39
C TYR A 70 -22.94 2.35 -10.12
N VAL A 71 -22.11 3.21 -9.51
CA VAL A 71 -21.77 4.54 -10.05
C VAL A 71 -20.77 4.45 -11.21
N ASN A 72 -19.86 3.47 -11.17
CA ASN A 72 -18.80 3.35 -12.16
C ASN A 72 -19.24 2.53 -13.38
N SER A 73 -19.11 3.12 -14.57
CA SER A 73 -19.45 2.46 -15.85
C SER A 73 -18.22 1.92 -16.60
N SER A 74 -17.01 2.03 -16.04
CA SER A 74 -15.77 1.56 -16.66
C SER A 74 -15.36 0.20 -16.12
N ASP A 75 -15.44 -0.86 -16.91
CA ASP A 75 -14.99 -2.21 -16.54
C ASP A 75 -13.53 -2.22 -16.09
N LYS A 76 -12.68 -1.42 -16.72
CA LYS A 76 -11.27 -1.30 -16.36
C LYS A 76 -11.11 -0.82 -14.92
N TYR A 77 -11.79 0.25 -14.53
CA TYR A 77 -11.69 0.81 -13.19
C TYR A 77 -12.40 -0.05 -12.16
N LEU A 78 -13.50 -0.69 -12.55
CA LEU A 78 -14.21 -1.63 -11.70
C LEU A 78 -13.30 -2.80 -11.31
N ASN A 79 -12.67 -3.44 -12.30
CA ASN A 79 -11.75 -4.54 -12.07
C ASN A 79 -10.54 -4.14 -11.21
N GLU A 80 -9.97 -2.95 -11.45
CA GLU A 80 -8.87 -2.41 -10.65
C GLU A 80 -9.27 -2.27 -9.17
N ILE A 81 -10.40 -1.65 -8.89
CA ILE A 81 -10.86 -1.41 -7.52
C ILE A 81 -11.25 -2.70 -6.81
N ILE A 82 -11.96 -3.60 -7.48
CA ILE A 82 -12.29 -4.92 -6.92
C ILE A 82 -11.03 -5.71 -6.60
N GLN A 83 -10.02 -5.67 -7.48
CA GLN A 83 -8.75 -6.35 -7.23
C GLN A 83 -8.02 -5.74 -6.04
N LEU A 84 -7.91 -4.41 -5.97
CA LEU A 84 -7.31 -3.70 -4.84
C LEU A 84 -8.01 -4.07 -3.51
N TYR A 85 -9.35 -4.09 -3.51
CA TYR A 85 -10.14 -4.48 -2.35
C TYR A 85 -9.87 -5.91 -1.89
N LYS A 86 -9.82 -6.88 -2.84
CA LYS A 86 -9.49 -8.28 -2.54
C LYS A 86 -8.08 -8.42 -1.95
N ASP A 87 -7.11 -7.67 -2.48
CA ASP A 87 -5.73 -7.75 -2.02
C ASP A 87 -5.57 -7.15 -0.62
N ILE A 88 -6.29 -6.06 -0.32
CA ILE A 88 -6.32 -5.50 1.03
C ILE A 88 -6.97 -6.47 2.02
N LYS A 89 -8.06 -7.15 1.64
CA LYS A 89 -8.66 -8.20 2.47
C LYS A 89 -7.66 -9.31 2.81
N LYS A 90 -6.83 -9.73 1.86
CA LYS A 90 -5.79 -10.76 2.09
C LYS A 90 -4.70 -10.31 3.08
N MET A 91 -4.45 -9.00 3.16
CA MET A 91 -3.37 -8.43 3.97
C MET A 91 -3.82 -7.99 5.38
N GLN A 92 -4.99 -8.41 5.82
CA GLN A 92 -5.46 -8.15 7.17
C GLN A 92 -4.63 -8.87 8.21
N LYS A 93 -4.60 -8.27 9.42
CA LYS A 93 -4.00 -8.89 10.60
C LYS A 93 -4.57 -10.30 10.83
N GLY A 94 -3.68 -11.26 10.95
CA GLY A 94 -4.03 -12.67 11.13
C GLY A 94 -4.05 -13.50 9.84
N ASN A 95 -4.03 -12.86 8.66
CA ASN A 95 -3.94 -13.56 7.39
C ASN A 95 -2.48 -13.88 7.03
N VAL A 96 -2.32 -14.90 6.20
CA VAL A 96 -1.00 -15.24 5.62
C VAL A 96 -0.63 -14.18 4.60
N LEU A 97 0.61 -13.69 4.67
CA LEU A 97 1.15 -12.77 3.68
C LEU A 97 1.12 -13.42 2.28
N PRO A 98 0.58 -12.75 1.24
CA PRO A 98 0.64 -13.26 -0.11
C PRO A 98 2.08 -13.52 -0.56
N GLU A 99 2.29 -14.55 -1.36
CA GLU A 99 3.61 -14.85 -1.91
C GLU A 99 4.14 -13.71 -2.77
N VAL A 100 5.41 -13.42 -2.59
CA VAL A 100 6.15 -12.39 -3.32
C VAL A 100 7.28 -13.04 -4.08
N SER A 101 7.29 -12.87 -5.39
CA SER A 101 8.44 -13.29 -6.20
C SER A 101 9.50 -12.19 -6.18
N VAL A 102 10.50 -12.35 -5.36
CA VAL A 102 11.64 -11.43 -5.26
C VAL A 102 12.95 -12.20 -5.45
N ILE A 103 13.96 -11.50 -5.93
CA ILE A 103 15.31 -12.02 -6.13
C ILE A 103 16.30 -11.32 -5.20
N ASN A 104 17.30 -12.05 -4.75
CA ASN A 104 18.42 -11.46 -4.03
C ASN A 104 19.43 -10.82 -5.01
N TYR A 105 20.48 -10.20 -4.48
CA TYR A 105 21.54 -9.56 -5.28
C TYR A 105 22.31 -10.54 -6.21
N GLN A 106 22.20 -11.86 -5.98
CA GLN A 106 22.78 -12.90 -6.84
C GLN A 106 21.82 -13.37 -7.96
N GLY A 107 20.65 -12.76 -8.08
CA GLY A 107 19.64 -13.14 -9.06
C GLY A 107 18.89 -14.44 -8.71
N LYS A 108 19.09 -15.00 -7.51
CA LYS A 108 18.37 -16.20 -7.06
C LYS A 108 17.01 -15.79 -6.50
N GLU A 109 15.96 -16.47 -6.95
CA GLU A 109 14.63 -16.33 -6.37
C GLU A 109 14.66 -16.73 -4.89
N ARG A 110 14.20 -15.83 -4.02
CA ARG A 110 14.07 -16.09 -2.59
C ARG A 110 13.02 -15.17 -1.99
N LEU A 111 12.55 -15.55 -0.88
CA LEU A 111 11.52 -15.02 -0.01
C LEU A 111 10.15 -15.61 -0.29
N SER A 112 9.99 -16.89 -0.01
CA SER A 112 8.66 -17.45 0.16
C SER A 112 8.09 -17.02 1.52
N SER A 113 6.77 -16.94 1.63
CA SER A 113 6.10 -16.74 2.93
C SER A 113 6.53 -17.78 3.98
N ASN A 114 6.97 -18.97 3.54
CA ASN A 114 7.49 -20.02 4.41
C ASN A 114 8.84 -19.65 5.05
N GLU A 115 9.71 -18.91 4.36
CA GLU A 115 11.01 -18.48 4.91
C GLU A 115 10.87 -17.38 5.96
N LEU A 116 9.71 -16.72 6.02
CA LEU A 116 9.39 -15.72 7.04
C LEU A 116 8.69 -16.33 8.27
N LYS A 117 8.21 -17.58 8.17
CA LYS A 117 7.55 -18.25 9.29
C LYS A 117 8.51 -18.47 10.44
N GLY A 118 8.01 -18.23 11.66
CA GLY A 118 8.76 -18.43 12.90
C GLY A 118 9.65 -17.25 13.30
N SER A 119 9.81 -16.23 12.48
CA SER A 119 10.53 -15.01 12.83
C SER A 119 9.61 -13.78 12.78
N LYS A 120 9.78 -12.88 13.75
CA LYS A 120 9.14 -11.56 13.68
C LYS A 120 9.89 -10.74 12.63
N THR A 121 9.23 -10.43 11.52
CA THR A 121 9.87 -9.77 10.38
C THR A 121 9.24 -8.41 10.11
N LEU A 122 10.07 -7.39 9.95
CA LEU A 122 9.69 -6.09 9.43
C LEU A 122 10.14 -6.02 7.97
N ILE A 123 9.18 -5.83 7.06
CA ILE A 123 9.44 -5.66 5.63
C ILE A 123 9.35 -4.17 5.31
N TYR A 124 10.33 -3.61 4.62
CA TYR A 124 10.29 -2.25 4.11
C TYR A 124 10.60 -2.20 2.61
N PHE A 125 9.90 -1.31 1.93
CA PHE A 125 10.09 -1.10 0.49
C PHE A 125 10.89 0.17 0.24
N TRP A 126 11.68 0.17 -0.81
CA TRP A 126 12.45 1.33 -1.21
C TRP A 126 12.63 1.41 -2.73
N SER A 127 12.98 2.61 -3.21
CA SER A 127 13.19 2.89 -4.63
C SER A 127 14.52 3.58 -4.86
N GLN A 128 15.24 3.15 -5.89
CA GLN A 128 16.48 3.81 -6.33
C GLN A 128 16.25 5.24 -6.82
N THR A 129 15.04 5.59 -7.25
CA THR A 129 14.70 6.96 -7.67
C THR A 129 14.47 7.91 -6.48
N GLN A 130 14.38 7.36 -5.26
CA GLN A 130 14.13 8.13 -4.03
C GLN A 130 15.25 7.91 -2.99
N MET A 131 16.49 8.11 -3.39
CA MET A 131 17.66 7.83 -2.54
C MET A 131 17.70 8.59 -1.22
N ASN A 132 17.18 9.81 -1.16
CA ASN A 132 17.08 10.56 0.09
C ASN A 132 16.09 9.93 1.07
N HIS A 133 14.97 9.39 0.57
CA HIS A 133 14.04 8.62 1.37
C HIS A 133 14.68 7.31 1.84
N TYR A 134 15.35 6.59 0.95
CA TYR A 134 16.05 5.35 1.29
C TYR A 134 17.09 5.55 2.41
N ARG A 135 17.93 6.60 2.34
CA ARG A 135 18.89 6.93 3.40
C ARG A 135 18.23 7.13 4.77
N ARG A 136 17.10 7.85 4.79
CA ARG A 136 16.32 8.05 6.03
C ARG A 136 15.75 6.73 6.56
N THR A 137 15.25 5.90 5.64
CA THR A 137 14.72 4.57 5.98
C THR A 137 15.81 3.69 6.59
N ILE A 138 16.99 3.60 5.98
CA ILE A 138 18.12 2.83 6.53
C ILE A 138 18.49 3.31 7.93
N LYS A 139 18.65 4.62 8.13
CA LYS A 139 18.91 5.17 9.47
C LYS A 139 17.84 4.73 10.49
N ARG A 140 16.58 4.79 10.10
CA ARG A 140 15.47 4.34 10.96
C ARG A 140 15.50 2.83 11.24
N ILE A 141 15.87 2.03 10.24
CA ILE A 141 16.03 0.58 10.40
C ILE A 141 17.16 0.26 11.41
N GLU A 142 18.28 0.94 11.36
CA GLU A 142 19.38 0.75 12.32
C GLU A 142 18.93 1.09 13.76
N GLU A 143 18.17 2.17 13.96
CA GLU A 143 17.57 2.49 15.24
C GLU A 143 16.60 1.39 15.72
N LEU A 144 15.76 0.88 14.81
CA LEU A 144 14.80 -0.18 15.13
C LEU A 144 15.46 -1.53 15.44
N LYS A 145 16.59 -1.86 14.80
CA LYS A 145 17.39 -3.06 15.13
C LYS A 145 17.88 -3.03 16.57
N GLN A 146 18.23 -1.86 17.09
CA GLN A 146 18.66 -1.72 18.49
C GLN A 146 17.48 -1.94 19.47
N ILE A 147 16.28 -1.47 19.11
CA ILE A 147 15.07 -1.60 19.94
C ILE A 147 14.51 -3.03 19.86
N PHE A 148 14.59 -3.65 18.67
CA PHE A 148 14.01 -4.94 18.36
C PHE A 148 15.05 -5.93 17.81
N PRO A 149 16.04 -6.35 18.63
CA PRO A 149 17.17 -7.17 18.16
C PRO A 149 16.75 -8.57 17.67
N ASN A 150 15.57 -9.05 18.08
CA ASN A 150 15.03 -10.36 17.68
C ASN A 150 14.14 -10.28 16.44
N PHE A 151 14.06 -9.11 15.78
CA PHE A 151 13.32 -8.96 14.53
C PHE A 151 14.27 -9.12 13.33
N ARG A 152 13.79 -9.78 12.30
CA ARG A 152 14.41 -9.77 10.99
C ARG A 152 13.95 -8.53 10.22
N PHE A 153 14.88 -7.86 9.52
CA PHE A 153 14.59 -6.64 8.75
C PHE A 153 14.86 -6.91 7.27
N VAL A 154 13.81 -6.97 6.48
CA VAL A 154 13.86 -7.32 5.07
C VAL A 154 13.58 -6.10 4.22
N GLY A 155 14.54 -5.70 3.37
CA GLY A 155 14.41 -4.61 2.41
C GLY A 155 14.07 -5.12 1.01
N ILE A 156 13.06 -4.52 0.38
CA ILE A 156 12.67 -4.87 -0.99
C ILE A 156 12.73 -3.63 -1.87
N CYS A 157 13.62 -3.63 -2.86
CA CYS A 157 13.64 -2.61 -3.91
C CYS A 157 12.49 -2.84 -4.88
N ILE A 158 11.71 -1.78 -5.18
CA ILE A 158 10.59 -1.88 -6.11
C ILE A 158 11.02 -1.92 -7.59
N GLN A 159 12.27 -1.58 -7.89
CA GLN A 159 12.85 -1.78 -9.21
C GLN A 159 13.61 -3.11 -9.27
N PRO A 160 13.75 -3.70 -10.47
CA PRO A 160 14.65 -4.84 -10.69
C PRO A 160 16.08 -4.53 -10.26
N TYR A 161 16.82 -5.54 -9.84
CA TYR A 161 18.25 -5.38 -9.53
C TYR A 161 19.02 -4.92 -10.77
N THR A 162 19.76 -3.84 -10.56
CA THR A 162 20.73 -3.28 -11.51
C THR A 162 22.00 -2.97 -10.76
N ASP A 163 23.11 -2.75 -11.47
CA ASP A 163 24.35 -2.31 -10.85
C ASP A 163 24.18 -1.04 -10.01
N MET A 164 23.26 -0.14 -10.43
CA MET A 164 22.94 1.07 -9.68
C MET A 164 22.29 0.76 -8.33
N VAL A 165 21.43 -0.26 -8.24
CA VAL A 165 20.82 -0.69 -6.97
C VAL A 165 21.88 -1.22 -6.03
N ILE A 166 22.77 -2.07 -6.52
CA ILE A 166 23.87 -2.64 -5.74
C ILE A 166 24.83 -1.53 -5.26
N GLN A 167 25.20 -0.60 -6.14
CA GLN A 167 26.03 0.55 -5.77
C GLN A 167 25.37 1.41 -4.68
N ALA A 168 24.06 1.67 -4.80
CA ALA A 168 23.32 2.44 -3.81
C ALA A 168 23.35 1.78 -2.42
N GLN A 169 23.21 0.47 -2.36
CA GLN A 169 23.30 -0.30 -1.11
C GLN A 169 24.71 -0.30 -0.53
N ASN A 170 25.73 -0.45 -1.36
CA ASN A 170 27.13 -0.41 -0.95
C ASN A 170 27.52 0.97 -0.39
N ILE A 171 27.09 2.06 -1.02
CA ILE A 171 27.34 3.44 -0.54
C ILE A 171 26.77 3.64 0.88
N LEU A 172 25.66 2.99 1.19
CA LEU A 172 24.98 3.10 2.48
C LEU A 172 25.42 2.03 3.49
N ASN A 173 26.38 1.18 3.15
CA ASN A 173 26.85 0.05 3.96
C ASN A 173 25.71 -0.86 4.44
N VAL A 174 24.73 -1.10 3.57
CA VAL A 174 23.60 -1.96 3.91
C VAL A 174 24.01 -3.42 3.79
N ASP A 175 23.71 -4.22 4.81
CA ASP A 175 23.86 -5.66 4.74
C ASP A 175 22.93 -6.25 3.67
N LEU A 176 23.52 -6.92 2.69
CA LEU A 176 22.79 -7.47 1.53
C LEU A 176 22.10 -8.82 1.82
N SER A 177 22.32 -9.41 2.98
CA SER A 177 21.79 -10.75 3.32
C SER A 177 20.26 -10.82 3.28
N ASP A 178 19.59 -9.74 3.68
CA ASP A 178 18.14 -9.59 3.71
C ASP A 178 17.65 -8.47 2.78
N GLN A 179 18.36 -8.28 1.66
CA GLN A 179 17.98 -7.31 0.62
C GLN A 179 17.56 -8.03 -0.65
N TYR A 180 16.42 -7.60 -1.17
CA TYR A 180 15.77 -8.19 -2.33
C TYR A 180 15.28 -7.12 -3.29
N SER A 181 14.96 -7.53 -4.52
CA SER A 181 14.25 -6.69 -5.48
C SER A 181 13.16 -7.49 -6.19
N PHE A 182 12.20 -6.81 -6.79
CA PHE A 182 11.30 -7.48 -7.70
C PHE A 182 12.03 -7.95 -8.94
N LYS A 183 11.62 -9.10 -9.48
CA LYS A 183 12.21 -9.69 -10.68
C LYS A 183 11.93 -8.84 -11.92
N ASN A 184 10.76 -8.21 -11.97
CA ASN A 184 10.33 -7.35 -13.07
C ASN A 184 9.32 -6.30 -12.58
N PHE A 185 8.98 -5.34 -13.44
CA PHE A 185 7.99 -4.31 -13.14
C PHE A 185 6.56 -4.84 -13.00
N GLU A 186 6.23 -5.93 -13.66
CA GLU A 186 4.91 -6.55 -13.58
C GLU A 186 4.65 -7.07 -12.16
N GLU A 187 5.64 -7.71 -11.53
CA GLU A 187 5.54 -8.12 -10.13
C GLU A 187 5.40 -6.93 -9.17
N SER A 188 6.16 -5.85 -9.39
CA SER A 188 6.07 -4.66 -8.55
C SER A 188 4.76 -3.90 -8.71
N SER A 189 4.08 -4.05 -9.84
CA SER A 189 2.81 -3.37 -10.12
C SER A 189 1.58 -4.12 -9.59
N LYS A 190 1.74 -5.31 -8.99
CA LYS A 190 0.63 -6.02 -8.35
C LYS A 190 -0.01 -5.14 -7.27
N SER A 191 -1.33 -5.12 -7.25
CA SER A 191 -2.12 -4.19 -6.42
C SER A 191 -1.81 -4.28 -4.92
N TRP A 192 -1.50 -5.47 -4.40
CA TRP A 192 -1.12 -5.64 -3.00
C TRP A 192 0.24 -5.00 -2.67
N VAL A 193 1.21 -4.97 -3.61
CA VAL A 193 2.49 -4.24 -3.45
C VAL A 193 2.22 -2.75 -3.37
N LEU A 194 1.38 -2.21 -4.25
CA LEU A 194 0.96 -0.80 -4.23
C LEU A 194 0.28 -0.44 -2.91
N THR A 195 -0.45 -1.37 -2.31
CA THR A 195 -1.07 -1.19 -1.00
C THR A 195 -0.03 -1.04 0.12
N PHE A 196 1.02 -1.87 0.11
CA PHE A 196 2.13 -1.72 1.05
C PHE A 196 2.84 -0.39 0.86
N LEU A 197 3.15 -0.01 -0.37
CA LEU A 197 3.82 1.25 -0.68
C LEU A 197 3.03 2.47 -0.21
N ASN A 198 1.71 2.46 -0.36
CA ASN A 198 0.85 3.57 0.06
C ASN A 198 0.59 3.63 1.57
N LYS A 199 0.82 2.54 2.31
CA LYS A 199 0.69 2.54 3.79
C LYS A 199 1.99 2.90 4.52
N THR A 200 3.11 2.95 3.81
CA THR A 200 4.45 3.22 4.36
C THR A 200 4.96 4.62 4.11
N ILE A 201 4.14 5.48 3.49
CA ILE A 201 4.47 6.90 3.23
C ILE A 201 3.83 7.81 4.28
#